data_5c4c1552408f594a61a47249fc5a82a4
#
_entry.id   5c4c1552408f594a61a47249fc5a82a4
#
_cell.length_a   1.000
_cell.length_b   1.000
_cell.length_c   1.000
_cell.angle_alpha   90.00
_cell.angle_beta   90.00
_cell.angle_gamma   90.00
#
_symmetry.space_group_name_H-M   'P 1'
#
loop_
_entity.id
_entity.type
_entity.pdbx_description
1 polymer ?
#
loop_
_entity_poly.entity_id
_entity_poly.type
_entity_poly.pdbx_seq_one_letter_code
_entity_poly.pdbx_strand_id
1 'polypeptide(L)'
;MDFPVTRLILVRHGETEANVAGRMQGRGNDPLTERGQQQVRAVAARLKAEGHPVEALYSSSLLRAAQTAEAIGEALDLTPRLRDALQEMHLGDLDGADNATLEAAMPRTLDESYPGGESLREFVERLMGAFYGIAMAHADGTVVVVSHGGVISIALSIWSHGHGNAWREYTPANCAISTVEFQAGPQVLHVNDCSHITSDD
;
A
#
# COMPACT_ATOMS: atom_id res chain seq x y z
N MET A 1 11.24 -29.85 -6.76
CA MET A 1 11.05 -28.71 -7.69
C MET A 1 10.98 -27.48 -6.83
N ASP A 2 11.92 -26.56 -7.02
CA ASP A 2 11.89 -25.31 -6.31
C ASP A 2 10.81 -24.43 -6.98
N PHE A 3 9.89 -23.91 -6.19
CA PHE A 3 8.90 -22.96 -6.68
C PHE A 3 9.59 -21.60 -6.89
N PRO A 4 9.24 -20.85 -7.95
CA PRO A 4 9.74 -19.52 -8.15
C PRO A 4 9.46 -18.63 -6.94
N VAL A 5 10.38 -17.72 -6.62
CA VAL A 5 10.26 -16.81 -5.48
C VAL A 5 10.06 -15.38 -6.00
N THR A 6 8.85 -14.86 -5.87
CA THR A 6 8.59 -13.45 -6.20
C THR A 6 8.62 -12.61 -4.93
N ARG A 7 9.44 -11.57 -4.91
CA ARG A 7 9.50 -10.60 -3.80
C ARG A 7 8.68 -9.36 -4.12
N LEU A 8 7.71 -9.04 -3.27
CA LEU A 8 7.00 -7.78 -3.30
C LEU A 8 7.53 -6.85 -2.20
N ILE A 9 7.95 -5.66 -2.61
CA ILE A 9 8.33 -4.55 -1.74
C ILE A 9 7.14 -3.58 -1.73
N LEU A 10 6.37 -3.59 -0.64
CA LEU A 10 5.19 -2.76 -0.47
C LEU A 10 5.58 -1.44 0.17
N VAL A 11 5.17 -0.34 -0.45
CA VAL A 11 5.45 1.02 0.03
C VAL A 11 4.14 1.77 0.22
N ARG A 12 3.88 2.32 1.41
CA ARG A 12 2.77 3.25 1.61
C ARG A 12 3.14 4.60 0.99
N HIS A 13 2.18 5.29 0.38
CA HIS A 13 2.37 6.64 -0.14
C HIS A 13 2.90 7.62 0.92
N GLY A 14 3.53 8.72 0.49
CA GLY A 14 4.01 9.79 1.35
C GLY A 14 2.88 10.52 2.09
N GLU A 15 3.23 11.28 3.13
CA GLU A 15 2.27 12.04 3.93
C GLU A 15 1.45 13.02 3.09
N THR A 16 0.15 13.14 3.39
CA THR A 16 -0.80 14.04 2.74
C THR A 16 -1.41 15.01 3.75
N GLU A 17 -2.03 16.08 3.28
CA GLU A 17 -2.78 17.03 4.11
C GLU A 17 -3.87 16.34 4.96
N ALA A 18 -4.54 15.33 4.41
CA ALA A 18 -5.52 14.56 5.18
C ALA A 18 -4.87 13.72 6.28
N ASN A 19 -3.67 13.17 6.07
CA ASN A 19 -2.94 12.46 7.12
C ASN A 19 -2.60 13.40 8.29
N VAL A 20 -2.12 14.61 8.01
CA VAL A 20 -1.84 15.63 9.02
C VAL A 20 -3.11 16.02 9.77
N ALA A 21 -4.22 16.17 9.06
CA ALA A 21 -5.51 16.52 9.66
C ALA A 21 -6.20 15.35 10.39
N GLY A 22 -5.63 14.13 10.40
CA GLY A 22 -6.22 12.95 11.01
C GLY A 22 -7.51 12.48 10.32
N ARG A 23 -7.69 12.85 9.05
CA ARG A 23 -8.86 12.45 8.24
C ARG A 23 -8.55 11.17 7.47
N MET A 24 -9.53 10.28 7.41
CA MET A 24 -9.41 9.08 6.60
C MET A 24 -9.59 9.41 5.12
N GLN A 25 -8.66 8.95 4.32
CA GLN A 25 -8.73 9.06 2.86
C GLN A 25 -9.09 7.71 2.26
N GLY A 26 -10.25 7.64 1.66
CA GLY A 26 -10.58 6.57 0.75
C GLY A 26 -9.98 6.87 -0.63
N ARG A 27 -10.80 7.36 -1.55
CA ARG A 27 -10.38 7.71 -2.92
C ARG A 27 -10.17 9.20 -3.16
N GLY A 28 -10.18 10.03 -2.11
CA GLY A 28 -9.88 11.46 -2.19
C GLY A 28 -8.47 11.75 -2.74
N ASN A 29 -8.31 12.93 -3.32
CA ASN A 29 -7.10 13.34 -4.05
C ASN A 29 -6.29 14.43 -3.30
N ASP A 30 -6.18 14.34 -1.97
CA ASP A 30 -5.32 15.27 -1.25
C ASP A 30 -3.85 15.11 -1.70
N PRO A 31 -3.14 16.23 -1.94
CA PRO A 31 -1.74 16.19 -2.37
C PRO A 31 -0.81 15.76 -1.25
N LEU A 32 0.41 15.40 -1.61
CA LEU A 32 1.51 15.20 -0.66
C LEU A 32 1.87 16.54 0.01
N THR A 33 2.13 16.50 1.32
CA THR A 33 2.71 17.62 2.05
C THR A 33 4.18 17.82 1.65
N GLU A 34 4.79 18.91 2.08
CA GLU A 34 6.24 19.11 1.90
C GLU A 34 7.04 18.00 2.59
N ARG A 35 6.63 17.61 3.80
CA ARG A 35 7.18 16.45 4.51
C ARG A 35 6.95 15.16 3.73
N GLY A 36 5.75 14.93 3.19
CA GLY A 36 5.46 13.77 2.35
C GLY A 36 6.39 13.69 1.13
N GLN A 37 6.71 14.82 0.50
CA GLN A 37 7.68 14.85 -0.61
C GLN A 37 9.10 14.51 -0.15
N GLN A 38 9.51 14.91 1.07
CA GLN A 38 10.80 14.52 1.65
C GLN A 38 10.85 13.01 1.91
N GLN A 39 9.80 12.45 2.54
CA GLN A 39 9.67 11.01 2.75
C GLN A 39 9.75 10.21 1.45
N VAL A 40 9.10 10.69 0.40
CA VAL A 40 9.12 10.07 -0.93
C VAL A 40 10.53 10.06 -1.52
N ARG A 41 11.27 11.15 -1.39
CA ARG A 41 12.69 11.20 -1.82
C ARG A 41 13.55 10.23 -1.00
N ALA A 42 13.32 10.12 0.31
CA ALA A 42 14.05 9.23 1.19
C ALA A 42 13.82 7.75 0.83
N VAL A 43 12.57 7.32 0.63
CA VAL A 43 12.27 5.93 0.24
C VAL A 43 12.81 5.60 -1.15
N ALA A 44 12.74 6.52 -2.10
CA ALA A 44 13.31 6.34 -3.44
C ALA A 44 14.85 6.17 -3.39
N ALA A 45 15.54 7.00 -2.62
CA ALA A 45 16.98 6.89 -2.39
C ALA A 45 17.36 5.57 -1.70
N ARG A 46 16.57 5.13 -0.71
CA ARG A 46 16.77 3.86 -0.01
C ARG A 46 16.66 2.67 -0.95
N LEU A 47 15.60 2.59 -1.75
CA LEU A 47 15.40 1.49 -2.70
C LEU A 47 16.52 1.45 -3.75
N LYS A 48 17.00 2.60 -4.21
CA LYS A 48 18.15 2.69 -5.11
C LYS A 48 19.44 2.19 -4.45
N ALA A 49 19.68 2.58 -3.21
CA ALA A 49 20.90 2.21 -2.47
C ALA A 49 20.97 0.72 -2.14
N GLU A 50 19.84 0.05 -1.94
CA GLU A 50 19.77 -1.40 -1.73
C GLU A 50 20.24 -2.21 -2.94
N GLY A 51 20.14 -1.64 -4.15
CA GLY A 51 20.70 -2.24 -5.36
C GLY A 51 20.02 -3.55 -5.78
N HIS A 52 18.84 -3.86 -5.26
CA HIS A 52 18.07 -5.01 -5.72
C HIS A 52 17.64 -4.81 -7.17
N PRO A 53 17.75 -5.83 -8.04
CA PRO A 53 17.23 -5.76 -9.41
C PRO A 53 15.69 -5.75 -9.38
N VAL A 54 15.10 -4.54 -9.35
CA VAL A 54 13.65 -4.38 -9.41
C VAL A 54 13.19 -4.49 -10.87
N GLU A 55 12.30 -5.43 -11.15
CA GLU A 55 11.80 -5.74 -12.49
C GLU A 55 10.64 -4.85 -12.93
N ALA A 56 9.81 -4.48 -11.96
CA ALA A 56 8.61 -3.67 -12.22
C ALA A 56 8.23 -2.82 -11.01
N LEU A 57 7.57 -1.71 -11.31
CA LEU A 57 6.99 -0.81 -10.34
C LEU A 57 5.49 -0.69 -10.62
N TYR A 58 4.66 -1.09 -9.67
CA TYR A 58 3.22 -0.91 -9.70
C TYR A 58 2.79 0.15 -8.70
N SER A 59 1.70 0.83 -9.00
CA SER A 59 1.12 1.81 -8.08
C SER A 59 -0.40 1.82 -8.14
N SER A 60 -1.02 2.14 -7.03
CA SER A 60 -2.37 2.69 -7.04
C SER A 60 -2.43 3.91 -7.97
N SER A 61 -3.55 4.07 -8.66
CA SER A 61 -3.79 5.24 -9.54
C SER A 61 -4.20 6.51 -8.78
N LEU A 62 -4.40 6.45 -7.44
CA LEU A 62 -4.68 7.64 -6.64
C LEU A 62 -3.44 8.55 -6.58
N LEU A 63 -3.67 9.87 -6.69
CA LEU A 63 -2.63 10.88 -6.89
C LEU A 63 -1.43 10.74 -5.94
N ARG A 64 -1.67 10.61 -4.63
CA ARG A 64 -0.63 10.47 -3.61
C ARG A 64 0.29 9.26 -3.82
N ALA A 65 -0.30 8.13 -4.25
CA ALA A 65 0.47 6.91 -4.54
C ALA A 65 1.19 7.03 -5.89
N ALA A 66 0.55 7.58 -6.90
CA ALA A 66 1.15 7.82 -8.22
C ALA A 66 2.37 8.75 -8.10
N GLN A 67 2.27 9.88 -7.38
CA GLN A 67 3.39 10.80 -7.12
C GLN A 67 4.54 10.11 -6.36
N THR A 68 4.21 9.26 -5.39
CA THR A 68 5.21 8.46 -4.66
C THR A 68 5.92 7.49 -5.62
N ALA A 69 5.17 6.82 -6.48
CA ALA A 69 5.71 5.89 -7.45
C ALA A 69 6.52 6.56 -8.56
N GLU A 70 6.15 7.76 -8.99
CA GLU A 70 6.92 8.55 -9.97
C GLU A 70 8.35 8.81 -9.47
N ALA A 71 8.51 9.29 -8.23
CA ALA A 71 9.82 9.53 -7.67
C ALA A 71 10.64 8.24 -7.46
N ILE A 72 10.00 7.13 -7.07
CA ILE A 72 10.65 5.82 -7.00
C ILE A 72 11.07 5.37 -8.41
N GLY A 73 10.21 5.55 -9.40
CA GLY A 73 10.47 5.21 -10.79
C GLY A 73 11.65 5.98 -11.37
N GLU A 74 11.75 7.27 -11.11
CA GLU A 74 12.91 8.10 -11.49
C GLU A 74 14.21 7.57 -10.87
N ALA A 75 14.19 7.19 -9.61
CA ALA A 75 15.36 6.67 -8.92
C ALA A 75 15.82 5.30 -9.45
N LEU A 76 14.88 4.43 -9.84
CA LEU A 76 15.12 3.06 -10.29
C LEU A 76 15.16 2.89 -11.81
N ASP A 77 14.94 3.95 -12.58
CA ASP A 77 14.78 3.93 -14.05
C ASP A 77 13.63 3.02 -14.52
N LEU A 78 12.48 3.13 -13.84
CA LEU A 78 11.28 2.36 -14.09
C LEU A 78 10.06 3.26 -14.32
N THR A 79 9.18 2.88 -15.24
CA THR A 79 7.88 3.55 -15.42
C THR A 79 6.82 2.89 -14.54
N PRO A 80 6.13 3.62 -13.64
CA PRO A 80 5.08 3.07 -12.81
C PRO A 80 3.89 2.54 -13.63
N ARG A 81 3.43 1.34 -13.32
CA ARG A 81 2.23 0.71 -13.90
C ARG A 81 1.04 0.94 -12.96
N LEU A 82 0.19 1.91 -13.30
CA LEU A 82 -0.97 2.25 -12.46
C LEU A 82 -2.04 1.15 -12.49
N ARG A 83 -2.64 0.86 -11.32
CA ARG A 83 -3.68 -0.15 -11.14
C ARG A 83 -4.75 0.34 -10.16
N ASP A 84 -5.99 0.45 -10.62
CA ASP A 84 -7.14 0.81 -9.77
C ASP A 84 -7.40 -0.23 -8.68
N ALA A 85 -7.05 -1.49 -8.97
CA ALA A 85 -7.16 -2.57 -8.00
C ALA A 85 -6.24 -2.40 -6.76
N LEU A 86 -5.27 -1.49 -6.79
CA LEU A 86 -4.40 -1.13 -5.66
C LEU A 86 -4.87 0.15 -4.93
N GLN A 87 -6.02 0.75 -5.31
CA GLN A 87 -6.58 1.92 -4.61
C GLN A 87 -7.01 1.57 -3.18
N GLU A 88 -7.03 2.58 -2.33
CA GLU A 88 -7.56 2.47 -0.97
C GLU A 88 -9.05 2.10 -0.99
N MET A 89 -9.56 1.67 0.14
CA MET A 89 -10.97 1.33 0.30
C MET A 89 -11.85 2.50 -0.12
N HIS A 90 -12.88 2.20 -0.93
CA HIS A 90 -13.86 3.20 -1.32
C HIS A 90 -14.83 3.42 -0.15
N LEU A 91 -14.66 4.54 0.53
CA LEU A 91 -15.46 4.90 1.70
C LEU A 91 -16.79 5.59 1.32
N GLY A 92 -17.04 5.81 0.03
CA GLY A 92 -18.24 6.45 -0.48
C GLY A 92 -18.46 7.84 0.11
N ASP A 93 -19.64 8.07 0.67
CA ASP A 93 -20.04 9.36 1.25
C ASP A 93 -19.24 9.74 2.52
N LEU A 94 -18.45 8.79 3.06
CA LEU A 94 -17.61 9.00 4.25
C LEU A 94 -16.15 9.29 3.91
N ASP A 95 -15.82 9.51 2.65
CA ASP A 95 -14.45 9.91 2.27
C ASP A 95 -14.12 11.27 2.88
N GLY A 96 -13.00 11.35 3.59
CA GLY A 96 -12.57 12.55 4.33
C GLY A 96 -13.16 12.70 5.73
N ALA A 97 -14.00 11.76 6.18
CA ALA A 97 -14.53 11.75 7.54
C ALA A 97 -13.42 11.46 8.59
N ASP A 98 -13.68 11.85 9.83
CA ASP A 98 -12.81 11.49 10.96
C ASP A 98 -13.01 10.03 11.38
N ASN A 99 -12.06 9.52 12.17
CA ASN A 99 -12.07 8.14 12.63
C ASN A 99 -13.31 7.78 13.44
N ALA A 100 -13.87 8.69 14.26
CA ALA A 100 -15.04 8.41 15.08
C ALA A 100 -16.30 8.25 14.23
N THR A 101 -16.43 9.06 13.19
CA THR A 101 -17.54 8.96 12.22
C THR A 101 -17.48 7.65 11.46
N LEU A 102 -16.29 7.25 10.99
CA LEU A 102 -16.10 5.97 10.30
C LEU A 102 -16.35 4.77 11.21
N GLU A 103 -15.90 4.83 12.45
CA GLU A 103 -16.09 3.76 13.42
C GLU A 103 -17.59 3.58 13.75
N ALA A 104 -18.32 4.67 13.86
CA ALA A 104 -19.78 4.64 14.08
C ALA A 104 -20.57 4.08 12.88
N ALA A 105 -20.05 4.28 11.68
CA ALA A 105 -20.65 3.79 10.42
C ALA A 105 -20.05 2.46 9.93
N MET A 106 -19.18 1.82 10.72
CA MET A 106 -18.47 0.60 10.31
C MET A 106 -19.47 -0.51 9.92
N PRO A 107 -19.34 -1.11 8.73
CA PRO A 107 -20.14 -2.25 8.32
C PRO A 107 -20.07 -3.40 9.34
N ARG A 108 -21.21 -4.04 9.62
CA ARG A 108 -21.32 -5.11 10.62
C ARG A 108 -20.99 -6.48 10.06
N THR A 109 -21.04 -6.60 8.75
CA THR A 109 -20.71 -7.84 8.01
C THR A 109 -19.74 -7.53 6.89
N LEU A 110 -19.12 -8.58 6.34
CA LEU A 110 -18.19 -8.44 5.22
C LEU A 110 -18.87 -7.95 3.93
N ASP A 111 -20.17 -8.16 3.81
CA ASP A 111 -20.96 -7.85 2.62
C ASP A 111 -21.66 -6.48 2.69
N GLU A 112 -21.71 -5.88 3.86
CA GLU A 112 -22.18 -4.50 3.99
C GLU A 112 -21.13 -3.52 3.50
N SER A 113 -21.58 -2.50 2.76
CA SER A 113 -20.75 -1.41 2.26
C SER A 113 -20.92 -0.15 3.10
N TYR A 114 -19.91 0.71 3.12
CA TYR A 114 -20.13 2.10 3.47
C TYR A 114 -21.13 2.74 2.47
N PRO A 115 -21.95 3.73 2.87
CA PRO A 115 -22.86 4.42 1.95
C PRO A 115 -22.13 4.94 0.71
N GLY A 116 -22.52 4.47 -0.48
CA GLY A 116 -21.84 4.81 -1.73
C GLY A 116 -20.44 4.22 -1.94
N GLY A 117 -19.97 3.40 -1.01
CA GLY A 117 -18.63 2.78 -1.02
C GLY A 117 -18.63 1.30 -1.41
N GLU A 118 -17.50 0.64 -1.17
CA GLU A 118 -17.35 -0.81 -1.35
C GLU A 118 -17.46 -1.57 -0.02
N SER A 119 -17.87 -2.83 -0.06
CA SER A 119 -17.85 -3.74 1.08
C SER A 119 -16.42 -4.22 1.38
N LEU A 120 -16.22 -4.73 2.59
CA LEU A 120 -14.92 -5.30 2.95
C LEU A 120 -14.59 -6.54 2.08
N ARG A 121 -15.60 -7.33 1.69
CA ARG A 121 -15.42 -8.46 0.77
C ARG A 121 -14.91 -8.00 -0.59
N GLU A 122 -15.56 -7.03 -1.22
CA GLU A 122 -15.15 -6.48 -2.53
C GLU A 122 -13.74 -5.90 -2.45
N PHE A 123 -13.44 -5.16 -1.37
CA PHE A 123 -12.11 -4.61 -1.12
C PHE A 123 -11.05 -5.72 -1.06
N VAL A 124 -11.25 -6.76 -0.24
CA VAL A 124 -10.30 -7.88 -0.07
C VAL A 124 -10.13 -8.67 -1.37
N GLU A 125 -11.23 -9.01 -2.06
CA GLU A 125 -11.17 -9.75 -3.32
C GLU A 125 -10.37 -9.00 -4.38
N ARG A 126 -10.62 -7.69 -4.53
CA ARG A 126 -9.93 -6.81 -5.47
C ARG A 126 -8.44 -6.75 -5.19
N LEU A 127 -8.05 -6.50 -3.95
CA LEU A 127 -6.65 -6.32 -3.58
C LEU A 127 -5.86 -7.64 -3.61
N MET A 128 -6.45 -8.77 -3.15
CA MET A 128 -5.80 -10.08 -3.24
C MET A 128 -5.60 -10.48 -4.70
N GLY A 129 -6.61 -10.30 -5.54
CA GLY A 129 -6.49 -10.54 -6.98
C GLY A 129 -5.34 -9.74 -7.62
N ALA A 130 -5.18 -8.47 -7.22
CA ALA A 130 -4.11 -7.63 -7.72
C ALA A 130 -2.72 -8.14 -7.27
N PHE A 131 -2.53 -8.42 -5.97
CA PHE A 131 -1.24 -8.86 -5.46
C PHE A 131 -0.82 -10.24 -6.00
N TYR A 132 -1.73 -11.21 -6.01
CA TYR A 132 -1.45 -12.52 -6.60
C TYR A 132 -1.19 -12.43 -8.11
N GLY A 133 -1.94 -11.60 -8.83
CA GLY A 133 -1.72 -11.36 -10.26
C GLY A 133 -0.34 -10.74 -10.54
N ILE A 134 0.11 -9.78 -9.72
CA ILE A 134 1.45 -9.18 -9.81
C ILE A 134 2.52 -10.25 -9.49
N ALA A 135 2.36 -11.00 -8.39
CA ALA A 135 3.33 -12.02 -8.02
C ALA A 135 3.50 -13.10 -9.11
N MET A 136 2.40 -13.57 -9.69
CA MET A 136 2.42 -14.56 -10.77
C MET A 136 3.04 -14.05 -12.07
N ALA A 137 2.91 -12.75 -12.35
CA ALA A 137 3.46 -12.13 -13.56
C ALA A 137 4.98 -11.91 -13.50
N HIS A 138 5.60 -12.04 -12.32
CA HIS A 138 7.00 -11.72 -12.06
C HIS A 138 7.72 -12.85 -11.29
N ALA A 139 7.57 -14.09 -11.78
CA ALA A 139 8.22 -15.26 -11.19
C ALA A 139 9.75 -15.08 -11.08
N ASP A 140 10.31 -15.34 -9.89
CA ASP A 140 11.73 -15.12 -9.53
C ASP A 140 12.19 -13.65 -9.53
N GLY A 141 11.24 -12.71 -9.63
CA GLY A 141 11.53 -11.28 -9.71
C GLY A 141 11.29 -10.53 -8.39
N THR A 142 11.79 -9.29 -8.35
CA THR A 142 11.48 -8.32 -7.30
C THR A 142 10.63 -7.19 -7.88
N VAL A 143 9.52 -6.89 -7.23
CA VAL A 143 8.55 -5.88 -7.68
C VAL A 143 8.27 -4.90 -6.55
N VAL A 144 8.31 -3.60 -6.85
CA VAL A 144 7.86 -2.55 -5.93
C VAL A 144 6.37 -2.27 -6.18
N VAL A 145 5.59 -2.17 -5.10
CA VAL A 145 4.16 -1.85 -5.16
C VAL A 145 3.86 -0.69 -4.22
N VAL A 146 3.49 0.45 -4.77
CA VAL A 146 3.09 1.64 -4.00
C VAL A 146 1.58 1.64 -3.81
N SER A 147 1.15 1.72 -2.55
CA SER A 147 -0.27 1.67 -2.20
C SER A 147 -0.58 2.42 -0.91
N HIS A 148 -1.56 2.00 -0.14
CA HIS A 148 -2.18 2.72 0.96
C HIS A 148 -2.12 1.96 2.27
N GLY A 149 -2.42 2.66 3.37
CA GLY A 149 -2.41 2.10 4.71
C GLY A 149 -3.34 0.90 4.87
N GLY A 150 -4.61 1.05 4.51
CA GLY A 150 -5.61 -0.02 4.60
C GLY A 150 -5.29 -1.22 3.72
N VAL A 151 -4.86 -0.97 2.47
CA VAL A 151 -4.48 -2.03 1.52
C VAL A 151 -3.34 -2.89 2.07
N ILE A 152 -2.26 -2.25 2.51
CA ILE A 152 -1.07 -2.96 3.02
C ILE A 152 -1.40 -3.67 4.35
N SER A 153 -2.10 -3.01 5.27
CA SER A 153 -2.48 -3.58 6.56
C SER A 153 -3.33 -4.85 6.42
N ILE A 154 -4.38 -4.79 5.60
CA ILE A 154 -5.27 -5.92 5.36
C ILE A 154 -4.53 -7.06 4.65
N ALA A 155 -3.72 -6.76 3.64
CA ALA A 155 -2.94 -7.77 2.94
C ALA A 155 -1.97 -8.51 3.87
N LEU A 156 -1.18 -7.77 4.65
CA LEU A 156 -0.24 -8.35 5.62
C LEU A 156 -0.95 -9.17 6.70
N SER A 157 -2.10 -8.68 7.21
CA SER A 157 -2.92 -9.43 8.18
C SER A 157 -3.41 -10.76 7.60
N ILE A 158 -3.93 -10.77 6.38
CA ILE A 158 -4.40 -11.99 5.71
C ILE A 158 -3.24 -12.96 5.47
N TRP A 159 -2.10 -12.49 5.00
CA TRP A 159 -0.94 -13.34 4.72
C TRP A 159 -0.29 -13.90 5.98
N SER A 160 -0.35 -13.19 7.11
CA SER A 160 0.21 -13.65 8.39
C SER A 160 -0.72 -14.54 9.19
N HIS A 161 -2.04 -14.28 9.15
CA HIS A 161 -3.03 -14.91 10.05
C HIS A 161 -4.16 -15.66 9.31
N GLY A 162 -4.24 -15.57 7.99
CA GLY A 162 -5.35 -16.13 7.20
C GLY A 162 -6.65 -15.29 7.26
N HIS A 163 -6.65 -14.14 7.93
CA HIS A 163 -7.80 -13.23 8.05
C HIS A 163 -7.37 -11.76 8.21
N GLY A 164 -8.26 -10.82 7.89
CA GLY A 164 -7.97 -9.39 7.95
C GLY A 164 -8.12 -8.74 9.35
N ASN A 165 -8.53 -9.46 10.39
CA ASN A 165 -8.91 -8.86 11.67
C ASN A 165 -7.75 -8.23 12.46
N ALA A 166 -6.52 -8.66 12.21
CA ALA A 166 -5.31 -8.14 12.85
C ALA A 166 -4.70 -6.92 12.09
N TRP A 167 -5.43 -6.30 11.17
CA TRP A 167 -4.91 -5.22 10.31
C TRP A 167 -4.26 -4.06 11.07
N ARG A 168 -4.74 -3.74 12.30
CA ARG A 168 -4.18 -2.65 13.12
C ARG A 168 -2.72 -2.91 13.53
N GLU A 169 -2.30 -4.15 13.64
CA GLU A 169 -0.92 -4.55 13.96
C GLU A 169 0.05 -4.26 12.80
N TYR A 170 -0.50 -4.15 11.59
CA TYR A 170 0.24 -3.99 10.34
C TYR A 170 0.10 -2.60 9.71
N THR A 171 -0.46 -1.62 10.44
CA THR A 171 -0.67 -0.27 9.89
C THR A 171 0.67 0.41 9.61
N PRO A 172 1.06 0.63 8.34
CA PRO A 172 2.35 1.20 8.02
C PRO A 172 2.36 2.72 8.21
N ALA A 173 3.50 3.30 8.57
CA ALA A 173 3.73 4.73 8.48
C ALA A 173 3.82 5.17 6.99
N ASN A 174 3.73 6.49 6.73
CA ASN A 174 3.92 7.01 5.38
C ASN A 174 5.34 6.69 4.87
N CYS A 175 5.46 6.26 3.63
CA CYS A 175 6.69 5.75 2.98
C CYS A 175 7.36 4.57 3.69
N ALA A 176 6.72 3.92 4.65
CA ALA A 176 7.24 2.68 5.22
C ALA A 176 7.30 1.55 4.19
N ILE A 177 8.32 0.70 4.33
CA ILE A 177 8.56 -0.47 3.50
C ILE A 177 8.13 -1.73 4.25
N SER A 178 7.37 -2.60 3.58
CA SER A 178 7.11 -3.97 4.03
C SER A 178 7.47 -4.95 2.92
N THR A 179 8.04 -6.10 3.27
CA THR A 179 8.53 -7.07 2.28
C THR A 179 7.82 -8.41 2.45
N VAL A 180 7.36 -8.97 1.34
CA VAL A 180 6.69 -10.27 1.28
C VAL A 180 7.28 -11.11 0.16
N GLU A 181 7.54 -12.37 0.42
CA GLU A 181 7.92 -13.35 -0.60
C GLU A 181 6.76 -14.30 -0.91
N PHE A 182 6.55 -14.53 -2.19
CA PHE A 182 5.60 -15.51 -2.72
C PHE A 182 6.38 -16.69 -3.28
N GLN A 183 6.23 -17.87 -2.66
CA GLN A 183 6.79 -19.14 -3.12
C GLN A 183 5.69 -20.22 -3.19
N ALA A 184 5.53 -21.02 -2.17
CA ALA A 184 4.39 -21.94 -2.02
C ALA A 184 3.14 -21.22 -1.45
N GLY A 185 3.31 -19.96 -1.03
CA GLY A 185 2.35 -19.04 -0.47
C GLY A 185 3.05 -17.77 -0.05
N PRO A 186 2.32 -16.74 0.37
CA PRO A 186 2.90 -15.50 0.84
C PRO A 186 3.58 -15.68 2.21
N GLN A 187 4.80 -15.17 2.34
CA GLN A 187 5.55 -15.10 3.59
C GLN A 187 5.94 -13.65 3.87
N VAL A 188 5.44 -13.08 4.96
CA VAL A 188 5.78 -11.73 5.40
C VAL A 188 7.16 -11.76 6.07
N LEU A 189 8.12 -11.01 5.53
CA LEU A 189 9.51 -10.97 6.00
C LEU A 189 9.77 -9.77 6.91
N HIS A 190 9.36 -8.59 6.46
CA HIS A 190 9.55 -7.33 7.17
C HIS A 190 8.27 -6.49 7.11
N VAL A 191 8.00 -5.76 8.19
CA VAL A 191 6.82 -4.91 8.32
C VAL A 191 7.24 -3.53 8.79
N ASN A 192 6.73 -2.49 8.11
CA ASN A 192 6.80 -1.10 8.55
C ASN A 192 8.24 -0.60 8.81
N ASP A 193 9.20 -0.93 7.93
CA ASP A 193 10.55 -0.38 8.02
C ASP A 193 10.56 1.10 7.59
N CYS A 194 10.87 1.97 8.55
CA CYS A 194 10.98 3.42 8.40
C CYS A 194 12.41 3.92 8.61
N SER A 195 13.43 3.05 8.59
CA SER A 195 14.81 3.40 8.94
C SER A 195 15.46 4.44 8.03
N HIS A 196 14.87 4.67 6.85
CA HIS A 196 15.28 5.69 5.88
C HIS A 196 14.62 7.06 6.11
N ILE A 197 13.64 7.15 7.03
CA ILE A 197 12.94 8.39 7.36
C ILE A 197 13.57 8.95 8.62
N THR A 198 14.15 10.15 8.53
CA THR A 198 14.73 10.82 9.69
C THR A 198 13.65 11.63 10.43
N SER A 199 13.92 12.00 11.69
CA SER A 199 12.98 12.83 12.48
C SER A 199 12.79 14.24 11.88
N ASP A 200 13.66 14.64 10.97
CA ASP A 200 13.63 15.93 10.30
C ASP A 200 12.93 15.86 8.92
N ASP A 201 12.55 14.67 8.47
CA ASP A 201 11.83 14.40 7.20
C ASP A 201 10.31 14.40 7.37
#